data_5ecfa03cb6b167f4b3497752db1a0950
#
_entry.id   5ecfa03cb6b167f4b3497752db1a0950
#
_cell.length_a   1.000
_cell.length_b   1.000
_cell.length_c   1.000
_cell.angle_alpha   90.00
_cell.angle_beta   90.00
_cell.angle_gamma   90.00
#
_symmetry.space_group_name_H-M   'P 1'
#
loop_
_entity.id
_entity.type
_entity.pdbx_description
1 polymer ?
#
loop_
_entity_poly.entity_id
_entity_poly.type
_entity_poly.pdbx_seq_one_letter_code
_entity_poly.pdbx_strand_id
1 'polypeptide(L)'
;MAPPYRGYVAETEPELILNCAAYTAVDGCETNQETAYRINGEGPRLLAEAAVERGCRLIHISTDYVFDGMRPVPQPYLEHDPVNPLSVYGKSKLMGEQGVAETAPDSLILRTAWLYSAHGANFLKTMLRLALSDPKRNFTIVDDQYGSLTWSHTLARQIERILDTDLTGIVHTTSQGYSTWYEAACYFLGQMEVPHRLRALYHPGLPYPGPQTGQLNSPERGIGEGELLGLRALAGRCRPHCRRPWL
;
A
#
# COMPACT_ATOMS: atom_id res chain seq x y z
N MET A 1 25.74 -17.95 15.49
CA MET A 1 24.96 -17.01 16.32
C MET A 1 23.56 -16.94 15.69
N ALA A 2 22.50 -17.20 16.46
CA ALA A 2 21.13 -17.10 15.93
C ALA A 2 20.84 -15.67 15.49
N PRO A 3 20.09 -15.44 14.40
CA PRO A 3 19.73 -14.10 13.95
C PRO A 3 18.93 -13.35 15.03
N PRO A 4 19.11 -12.02 15.16
CA PRO A 4 18.52 -11.22 16.26
C PRO A 4 16.99 -11.36 16.39
N TYR A 5 16.27 -11.51 15.25
CA TYR A 5 14.81 -11.67 15.25
C TYR A 5 14.34 -12.95 15.95
N ARG A 6 15.09 -14.09 15.82
CA ARG A 6 14.76 -15.35 16.52
C ARG A 6 14.86 -15.18 18.04
N GLY A 7 15.90 -14.47 18.53
CA GLY A 7 16.04 -14.13 19.93
C GLY A 7 14.86 -13.32 20.44
N TYR A 8 14.48 -12.26 19.71
CA TYR A 8 13.37 -11.40 20.09
C TYR A 8 12.02 -12.14 20.10
N VAL A 9 11.70 -12.92 19.07
CA VAL A 9 10.49 -13.75 19.04
C VAL A 9 10.48 -14.79 20.15
N ALA A 10 11.67 -15.34 20.49
CA ALA A 10 11.81 -16.29 21.58
C ALA A 10 11.56 -15.68 22.96
N GLU A 11 11.97 -14.42 23.16
CA GLU A 11 11.81 -13.70 24.43
C GLU A 11 10.40 -13.16 24.63
N THR A 12 9.76 -12.72 23.55
CA THR A 12 8.43 -12.05 23.62
C THR A 12 7.26 -13.01 23.52
N GLU A 13 7.50 -14.25 23.04
CA GLU A 13 6.47 -15.28 22.86
C GLU A 13 5.14 -14.75 22.27
N PRO A 14 5.18 -14.06 21.11
CA PRO A 14 3.99 -13.39 20.58
C PRO A 14 2.97 -14.40 20.10
N GLU A 15 1.69 -14.11 20.26
CA GLU A 15 0.58 -14.85 19.63
C GLU A 15 0.46 -14.54 18.14
N LEU A 16 0.91 -13.32 17.73
CA LEU A 16 0.84 -12.82 16.37
C LEU A 16 2.09 -12.02 16.00
N ILE A 17 2.59 -12.24 14.79
CA ILE A 17 3.59 -11.40 14.16
C ILE A 17 2.89 -10.62 13.02
N LEU A 18 2.84 -9.28 13.13
CA LEU A 18 2.40 -8.40 12.04
C LEU A 18 3.64 -7.80 11.36
N ASN A 19 4.01 -8.33 10.20
CA ASN A 19 5.16 -7.86 9.45
C ASN A 19 4.83 -6.69 8.54
N CYS A 20 5.09 -5.47 9.00
CA CYS A 20 5.02 -4.23 8.23
C CYS A 20 6.38 -3.76 7.72
N ALA A 21 7.47 -4.48 8.01
CA ALA A 21 8.81 -4.08 7.60
C ALA A 21 9.00 -4.28 6.09
N ALA A 22 9.47 -3.23 5.42
CA ALA A 22 9.79 -3.28 4.00
C ALA A 22 10.76 -2.15 3.60
N TYR A 23 11.57 -2.40 2.58
CA TYR A 23 12.31 -1.38 1.86
C TYR A 23 11.40 -0.86 0.74
N THR A 24 10.75 0.29 0.96
CA THR A 24 9.64 0.81 0.14
C THR A 24 10.04 1.88 -0.89
N ALA A 25 11.32 2.26 -0.95
CA ALA A 25 11.83 3.19 -1.95
C ALA A 25 11.92 2.48 -3.32
N VAL A 26 10.83 2.51 -4.12
CA VAL A 26 10.71 1.76 -5.37
C VAL A 26 11.91 2.01 -6.29
N ASP A 27 12.20 3.29 -6.61
CA ASP A 27 13.36 3.66 -7.42
C ASP A 27 14.69 3.29 -6.74
N GLY A 28 14.74 3.40 -5.42
CA GLY A 28 15.90 3.00 -4.63
C GLY A 28 16.18 1.50 -4.68
N CYS A 29 15.16 0.65 -4.87
CA CYS A 29 15.33 -0.78 -5.03
C CYS A 29 16.11 -1.13 -6.32
N GLU A 30 15.94 -0.36 -7.40
CA GLU A 30 16.66 -0.60 -8.66
C GLU A 30 18.18 -0.47 -8.49
N THR A 31 18.62 0.42 -7.61
CA THR A 31 20.04 0.67 -7.32
C THR A 31 20.58 -0.14 -6.13
N ASN A 32 19.70 -0.58 -5.22
CA ASN A 32 20.06 -1.32 -3.99
C ASN A 32 19.37 -2.67 -3.94
N GLN A 33 19.49 -3.46 -5.01
CA GLN A 33 18.77 -4.72 -5.20
C GLN A 33 19.03 -5.72 -4.07
N GLU A 34 20.28 -5.91 -3.66
CA GLU A 34 20.63 -6.82 -2.56
C GLU A 34 19.88 -6.48 -1.27
N THR A 35 19.83 -5.19 -0.93
CA THR A 35 19.09 -4.72 0.26
C THR A 35 17.59 -4.95 0.10
N ALA A 36 17.03 -4.71 -1.10
CA ALA A 36 15.62 -4.96 -1.39
C ALA A 36 15.26 -6.44 -1.22
N TYR A 37 16.00 -7.35 -1.83
CA TYR A 37 15.75 -8.79 -1.71
C TYR A 37 15.96 -9.31 -0.28
N ARG A 38 16.96 -8.82 0.42
CA ARG A 38 17.20 -9.20 1.80
C ARG A 38 16.08 -8.77 2.74
N ILE A 39 15.59 -7.51 2.62
CA ILE A 39 14.56 -6.98 3.49
C ILE A 39 13.16 -7.48 3.08
N ASN A 40 12.82 -7.38 1.78
CA ASN A 40 11.48 -7.66 1.29
C ASN A 40 11.25 -9.14 0.96
N GLY A 41 12.29 -9.90 0.65
CA GLY A 41 12.25 -11.30 0.27
C GLY A 41 12.64 -12.24 1.43
N GLU A 42 13.90 -12.19 1.85
CA GLU A 42 14.40 -13.07 2.92
C GLU A 42 13.77 -12.78 4.27
N GLY A 43 13.64 -11.49 4.64
CA GLY A 43 13.11 -11.09 5.94
C GLY A 43 11.75 -11.73 6.26
N PRO A 44 10.73 -11.62 5.38
CA PRO A 44 9.44 -12.27 5.59
C PRO A 44 9.50 -13.79 5.74
N ARG A 45 10.33 -14.48 4.91
CA ARG A 45 10.55 -15.92 5.03
C ARG A 45 11.11 -16.31 6.40
N LEU A 46 12.10 -15.57 6.88
CA LEU A 46 12.71 -15.81 8.18
C LEU A 46 11.73 -15.55 9.34
N LEU A 47 10.83 -14.57 9.20
CA LEU A 47 9.75 -14.35 10.17
C LEU A 47 8.71 -15.49 10.12
N ALA A 48 8.44 -16.04 8.94
CA ALA A 48 7.56 -17.20 8.78
C ALA A 48 8.15 -18.44 9.48
N GLU A 49 9.48 -18.70 9.34
CA GLU A 49 10.16 -19.75 10.07
C GLU A 49 10.00 -19.59 11.60
N ALA A 50 10.23 -18.36 12.10
CA ALA A 50 10.08 -18.07 13.52
C ALA A 50 8.63 -18.23 14.00
N ALA A 51 7.65 -17.85 13.18
CA ALA A 51 6.24 -18.02 13.48
C ALA A 51 5.86 -19.52 13.62
N VAL A 52 6.30 -20.35 12.67
CA VAL A 52 6.08 -21.80 12.71
C VAL A 52 6.77 -22.43 13.92
N GLU A 53 8.03 -22.10 14.18
CA GLU A 53 8.80 -22.61 15.34
C GLU A 53 8.10 -22.31 16.68
N ARG A 54 7.35 -21.21 16.76
CA ARG A 54 6.66 -20.78 17.98
C ARG A 54 5.16 -21.09 18.01
N GLY A 55 4.60 -21.54 16.89
CA GLY A 55 3.16 -21.76 16.76
C GLY A 55 2.34 -20.47 16.83
N CYS A 56 2.90 -19.32 16.42
CA CYS A 56 2.21 -18.06 16.37
C CYS A 56 1.75 -17.72 14.95
N ARG A 57 0.70 -16.89 14.84
CA ARG A 57 0.15 -16.45 13.57
C ARG A 57 1.07 -15.43 12.90
N LEU A 58 1.15 -15.42 11.56
CA LEU A 58 1.86 -14.39 10.79
C LEU A 58 0.90 -13.67 9.84
N ILE A 59 0.91 -12.34 9.89
CA ILE A 59 0.29 -11.47 8.89
C ILE A 59 1.41 -10.68 8.20
N HIS A 60 1.51 -10.79 6.87
CA HIS A 60 2.53 -10.08 6.08
C HIS A 60 1.90 -9.04 5.16
N ILE A 61 2.38 -7.80 5.23
CA ILE A 61 1.95 -6.72 4.32
C ILE A 61 2.72 -6.80 3.01
N SER A 62 2.01 -6.98 1.90
CA SER A 62 2.54 -6.97 0.55
C SER A 62 2.00 -5.80 -0.28
N THR A 63 2.09 -5.87 -1.60
CA THR A 63 1.87 -4.76 -2.52
C THR A 63 1.18 -5.19 -3.82
N ASP A 64 0.54 -4.25 -4.49
CA ASP A 64 0.03 -4.34 -5.87
C ASP A 64 1.15 -4.43 -6.92
N TYR A 65 2.39 -4.02 -6.60
CA TYR A 65 3.55 -4.12 -7.50
C TYR A 65 3.95 -5.55 -7.88
N VAL A 66 3.29 -6.56 -7.33
CA VAL A 66 3.43 -7.96 -7.78
C VAL A 66 2.79 -8.20 -9.14
N PHE A 67 1.94 -7.32 -9.62
CA PHE A 67 1.33 -7.35 -10.94
C PHE A 67 2.08 -6.49 -11.96
N ASP A 68 1.84 -6.74 -13.26
CA ASP A 68 2.49 -6.03 -14.37
C ASP A 68 1.79 -4.74 -14.81
N GLY A 69 0.57 -4.50 -14.34
CA GLY A 69 -0.20 -3.31 -14.70
C GLY A 69 -0.76 -3.30 -16.12
N MET A 70 -0.70 -4.43 -16.83
CA MET A 70 -1.13 -4.51 -18.24
C MET A 70 -2.64 -4.68 -18.41
N ARG A 71 -3.37 -4.91 -17.32
CA ARG A 71 -4.82 -5.10 -17.38
C ARG A 71 -5.53 -3.79 -17.72
N PRO A 72 -6.41 -3.76 -18.73
CA PRO A 72 -7.15 -2.56 -19.08
C PRO A 72 -8.05 -2.06 -17.94
N VAL A 73 -8.02 -0.76 -17.65
CA VAL A 73 -8.95 -0.13 -16.72
C VAL A 73 -10.34 -0.11 -17.37
N PRO A 74 -11.43 -0.41 -16.63
CA PRO A 74 -11.52 -0.53 -15.17
C PRO A 74 -11.38 -1.96 -14.60
N GLN A 75 -10.86 -2.92 -15.33
CA GLN A 75 -10.76 -4.31 -14.89
C GLN A 75 -9.73 -4.46 -13.74
N PRO A 76 -10.16 -4.87 -12.52
CA PRO A 76 -9.24 -5.03 -11.41
C PRO A 76 -8.45 -6.33 -11.50
N TYR A 77 -7.27 -6.37 -10.85
CA TYR A 77 -6.60 -7.61 -10.50
C TYR A 77 -7.26 -8.28 -9.31
N LEU A 78 -7.35 -9.60 -9.35
CA LEU A 78 -7.85 -10.45 -8.29
C LEU A 78 -6.70 -11.18 -7.59
N GLU A 79 -6.92 -11.72 -6.39
CA GLU A 79 -5.89 -12.39 -5.59
C GLU A 79 -5.22 -13.58 -6.30
N HIS A 80 -6.00 -14.30 -7.11
CA HIS A 80 -5.55 -15.49 -7.85
C HIS A 80 -5.06 -15.20 -9.27
N ASP A 81 -5.05 -13.93 -9.70
CA ASP A 81 -4.52 -13.56 -11.00
C ASP A 81 -3.00 -13.80 -11.07
N PRO A 82 -2.47 -14.14 -12.25
CA PRO A 82 -1.05 -14.32 -12.45
C PRO A 82 -0.26 -13.06 -12.05
N VAL A 83 0.79 -13.25 -11.28
CA VAL A 83 1.72 -12.20 -10.88
C VAL A 83 2.86 -12.08 -11.88
N ASN A 84 3.27 -10.85 -12.21
CA ASN A 84 4.36 -10.55 -13.13
C ASN A 84 5.03 -9.21 -12.78
N PRO A 85 5.75 -9.11 -11.64
CA PRO A 85 6.33 -7.85 -11.19
C PRO A 85 7.41 -7.34 -12.14
N LEU A 86 7.34 -6.08 -12.50
CA LEU A 86 8.28 -5.45 -13.43
C LEU A 86 9.48 -4.84 -12.67
N SER A 87 9.26 -4.20 -11.53
CA SER A 87 10.30 -3.54 -10.72
C SER A 87 11.01 -4.50 -9.78
N VAL A 88 12.22 -4.15 -9.36
CA VAL A 88 12.96 -4.87 -8.30
C VAL A 88 12.17 -4.86 -6.99
N TYR A 89 11.50 -3.74 -6.66
CA TYR A 89 10.60 -3.68 -5.51
C TYR A 89 9.53 -4.77 -5.58
N GLY A 90 8.77 -4.83 -6.68
CA GLY A 90 7.72 -5.84 -6.87
C GLY A 90 8.26 -7.27 -6.81
N LYS A 91 9.39 -7.54 -7.50
CA LYS A 91 10.06 -8.86 -7.48
C LYS A 91 10.49 -9.26 -6.07
N SER A 92 11.08 -8.33 -5.32
CA SER A 92 11.52 -8.60 -3.95
C SER A 92 10.36 -8.85 -2.99
N LYS A 93 9.24 -8.12 -3.16
CA LYS A 93 8.01 -8.34 -2.38
C LYS A 93 7.35 -9.68 -2.74
N LEU A 94 7.29 -10.03 -4.02
CA LEU A 94 6.78 -11.35 -4.46
C LEU A 94 7.62 -12.51 -3.89
N MET A 95 8.94 -12.38 -3.88
CA MET A 95 9.81 -13.38 -3.22
C MET A 95 9.43 -13.54 -1.74
N GLY A 96 9.10 -12.45 -1.05
CA GLY A 96 8.64 -12.49 0.34
C GLY A 96 7.29 -13.21 0.49
N GLU A 97 6.32 -12.92 -0.39
CA GLU A 97 5.04 -13.65 -0.41
C GLU A 97 5.24 -15.16 -0.57
N GLN A 98 6.06 -15.55 -1.56
CA GLN A 98 6.37 -16.96 -1.83
C GLN A 98 7.05 -17.63 -0.63
N GLY A 99 8.06 -16.98 -0.06
CA GLY A 99 8.74 -17.49 1.13
C GLY A 99 7.83 -17.65 2.35
N VAL A 100 6.88 -16.73 2.55
CA VAL A 100 5.86 -16.83 3.61
C VAL A 100 4.89 -17.98 3.32
N ALA A 101 4.34 -18.05 2.11
CA ALA A 101 3.35 -19.06 1.74
C ALA A 101 3.92 -20.49 1.78
N GLU A 102 5.18 -20.68 1.37
CA GLU A 102 5.87 -21.97 1.40
C GLU A 102 6.24 -22.41 2.83
N THR A 103 6.65 -21.46 3.67
CA THR A 103 7.14 -21.75 5.03
C THR A 103 6.01 -21.87 6.05
N ALA A 104 5.02 -20.99 5.97
CA ALA A 104 3.91 -20.89 6.90
C ALA A 104 2.58 -20.74 6.11
N PRO A 105 2.04 -21.84 5.54
CA PRO A 105 0.88 -21.80 4.64
C PRO A 105 -0.41 -21.26 5.29
N ASP A 106 -0.50 -21.31 6.61
CA ASP A 106 -1.63 -20.74 7.36
C ASP A 106 -1.47 -19.23 7.63
N SER A 107 -0.44 -18.60 7.09
CA SER A 107 -0.23 -17.16 7.21
C SER A 107 -1.22 -16.37 6.33
N LEU A 108 -1.42 -15.10 6.70
CA LEU A 108 -2.19 -14.15 5.92
C LEU A 108 -1.27 -13.13 5.23
N ILE A 109 -1.42 -12.98 3.92
CA ILE A 109 -0.67 -12.01 3.11
C ILE A 109 -1.65 -10.95 2.63
N LEU A 110 -1.43 -9.70 3.03
CA LEU A 110 -2.28 -8.57 2.70
C LEU A 110 -1.61 -7.72 1.61
N ARG A 111 -2.10 -7.82 0.37
CA ARG A 111 -1.67 -6.92 -0.71
C ARG A 111 -2.40 -5.60 -0.60
N THR A 112 -1.66 -4.52 -0.48
CA THR A 112 -2.20 -3.15 -0.41
C THR A 112 -1.61 -2.27 -1.51
N ALA A 113 -2.20 -1.09 -1.73
CA ALA A 113 -1.78 -0.15 -2.75
C ALA A 113 -1.77 1.29 -2.21
N TRP A 114 -0.88 2.12 -2.70
CA TRP A 114 -0.83 3.58 -2.54
C TRP A 114 -1.10 4.05 -1.10
N LEU A 115 -0.43 3.43 -0.13
CA LEU A 115 -0.60 3.77 1.28
C LEU A 115 -0.23 5.23 1.55
N TYR A 116 -1.14 5.93 2.20
CA TYR A 116 -0.88 7.27 2.70
C TYR A 116 -1.24 7.39 4.19
N SER A 117 -0.62 8.36 4.86
CA SER A 117 -0.77 8.58 6.30
C SER A 117 -0.49 10.04 6.65
N ALA A 118 -1.06 10.49 7.77
CA ALA A 118 -0.64 11.75 8.43
C ALA A 118 0.82 11.68 8.90
N HIS A 119 1.33 10.48 9.17
CA HIS A 119 2.70 10.22 9.62
C HIS A 119 3.60 9.78 8.48
N GLY A 120 4.91 10.05 8.60
CA GLY A 120 5.89 9.67 7.57
C GLY A 120 5.77 10.45 6.25
N ALA A 121 6.61 10.12 5.30
CA ALA A 121 6.59 10.66 3.94
C ALA A 121 5.61 9.88 3.07
N ASN A 122 4.87 10.56 2.20
CA ASN A 122 4.01 9.96 1.19
C ASN A 122 3.76 10.96 0.05
N PHE A 123 3.17 10.48 -1.05
CA PHE A 123 2.89 11.26 -2.23
C PHE A 123 2.06 12.52 -1.93
N LEU A 124 0.94 12.40 -1.22
CA LEU A 124 0.05 13.53 -0.95
C LEU A 124 0.74 14.63 -0.14
N LYS A 125 1.53 14.26 0.89
CA LYS A 125 2.33 15.22 1.67
C LYS A 125 3.42 15.88 0.82
N THR A 126 4.00 15.14 -0.12
CA THR A 126 4.96 15.71 -1.06
C THR A 126 4.29 16.74 -1.96
N MET A 127 3.12 16.45 -2.51
CA MET A 127 2.35 17.40 -3.33
C MET A 127 1.98 18.66 -2.53
N LEU A 128 1.51 18.49 -1.30
CA LEU A 128 1.19 19.62 -0.42
C LEU A 128 2.43 20.51 -0.18
N ARG A 129 3.56 19.90 0.19
CA ARG A 129 4.81 20.64 0.42
C ARG A 129 5.26 21.41 -0.82
N LEU A 130 5.21 20.78 -1.99
CA LEU A 130 5.60 21.41 -3.26
C LEU A 130 4.67 22.58 -3.61
N ALA A 131 3.35 22.39 -3.50
CA ALA A 131 2.37 23.45 -3.78
C ALA A 131 2.49 24.64 -2.83
N LEU A 132 2.77 24.40 -1.55
CA LEU A 132 2.99 25.46 -0.56
C LEU A 132 4.32 26.19 -0.76
N SER A 133 5.38 25.49 -1.21
CA SER A 133 6.70 26.10 -1.44
C SER A 133 6.73 27.02 -2.65
N ASP A 134 5.98 26.71 -3.70
CA ASP A 134 5.86 27.54 -4.91
C ASP A 134 4.49 27.36 -5.58
N PRO A 135 3.46 28.12 -5.16
CA PRO A 135 2.11 28.02 -5.72
C PRO A 135 1.99 28.39 -7.20
N LYS A 136 3.00 29.05 -7.77
CA LYS A 136 3.01 29.48 -9.18
C LYS A 136 3.71 28.46 -10.09
N ARG A 137 4.47 27.55 -9.55
CA ARG A 137 5.18 26.51 -10.30
C ARG A 137 4.21 25.51 -10.90
N ASN A 138 4.47 25.16 -12.16
CA ASN A 138 3.77 24.04 -12.80
C ASN A 138 4.44 22.74 -12.39
N PHE A 139 3.67 21.82 -11.83
CA PHE A 139 4.11 20.45 -11.55
C PHE A 139 3.46 19.50 -12.54
N THR A 140 4.23 18.60 -13.10
CA THR A 140 3.76 17.55 -14.01
C THR A 140 3.60 16.26 -13.22
N ILE A 141 2.42 15.65 -13.27
CA ILE A 141 2.07 14.44 -12.51
C ILE A 141 1.49 13.41 -13.46
N VAL A 142 1.89 12.17 -13.26
CA VAL A 142 1.47 11.02 -14.05
C VAL A 142 -0.05 10.83 -14.00
N ASP A 143 -0.67 10.68 -15.17
CA ASP A 143 -2.13 10.55 -15.34
C ASP A 143 -2.53 9.28 -16.14
N ASP A 144 -1.61 8.35 -16.31
CA ASP A 144 -1.78 7.07 -16.98
C ASP A 144 -1.48 5.87 -16.08
N GLN A 145 -1.25 6.12 -14.81
CA GLN A 145 -1.09 5.10 -13.78
C GLN A 145 -2.27 5.12 -12.82
N TYR A 146 -2.94 3.98 -12.69
CA TYR A 146 -4.16 3.83 -11.90
C TYR A 146 -3.89 3.00 -10.66
N GLY A 147 -4.41 3.43 -9.52
CA GLY A 147 -4.28 2.72 -8.26
C GLY A 147 -5.33 3.14 -7.23
N SER A 148 -5.41 2.38 -6.15
CA SER A 148 -6.34 2.63 -5.05
C SER A 148 -5.62 3.29 -3.89
N LEU A 149 -5.90 4.57 -3.64
CA LEU A 149 -5.39 5.28 -2.47
C LEU A 149 -5.91 4.64 -1.19
N THR A 150 -5.04 4.12 -0.35
CA THR A 150 -5.41 3.41 0.87
C THR A 150 -4.89 4.16 2.09
N TRP A 151 -5.79 4.60 2.97
CA TRP A 151 -5.40 5.21 4.22
C TRP A 151 -4.89 4.17 5.21
N SER A 152 -3.68 4.35 5.72
CA SER A 152 -3.05 3.40 6.65
C SER A 152 -3.87 3.14 7.92
N HIS A 153 -4.63 4.12 8.40
CA HIS A 153 -5.54 3.93 9.53
C HIS A 153 -6.72 3.00 9.17
N THR A 154 -7.27 3.11 7.95
CA THR A 154 -8.32 2.19 7.48
C THR A 154 -7.76 0.77 7.35
N LEU A 155 -6.55 0.62 6.80
CA LEU A 155 -5.86 -0.67 6.74
C LEU A 155 -5.65 -1.26 8.15
N ALA A 156 -5.17 -0.47 9.11
CA ALA A 156 -4.98 -0.91 10.49
C ALA A 156 -6.29 -1.39 11.12
N ARG A 157 -7.40 -0.66 10.91
CA ARG A 157 -8.73 -1.09 11.39
C ARG A 157 -9.25 -2.36 10.70
N GLN A 158 -8.91 -2.58 9.44
CA GLN A 158 -9.25 -3.84 8.78
C GLN A 158 -8.43 -5.00 9.34
N ILE A 159 -7.13 -4.77 9.60
CA ILE A 159 -6.28 -5.77 10.27
C ILE A 159 -6.86 -6.11 11.64
N GLU A 160 -7.22 -5.11 12.46
CA GLU A 160 -7.85 -5.32 13.76
C GLU A 160 -9.08 -6.24 13.68
N ARG A 161 -9.96 -6.03 12.68
CA ARG A 161 -11.18 -6.84 12.48
C ARG A 161 -10.92 -8.30 12.11
N ILE A 162 -9.77 -8.58 11.52
CA ILE A 162 -9.43 -9.94 11.08
C ILE A 162 -8.51 -10.68 12.06
N LEU A 163 -8.10 -10.03 13.15
CA LEU A 163 -7.25 -10.68 14.15
C LEU A 163 -7.90 -11.93 14.75
N ASP A 164 -9.22 -11.86 15.00
CA ASP A 164 -9.99 -12.95 15.61
C ASP A 164 -10.61 -13.91 14.57
N THR A 165 -10.14 -13.88 13.32
CA THR A 165 -10.63 -14.76 12.24
C THR A 165 -9.56 -15.77 11.84
N ASP A 166 -9.99 -16.92 11.28
CA ASP A 166 -9.08 -17.94 10.72
C ASP A 166 -8.70 -17.65 9.24
N LEU A 167 -8.77 -16.39 8.82
CA LEU A 167 -8.45 -15.99 7.45
C LEU A 167 -6.98 -16.24 7.15
N THR A 168 -6.70 -16.94 6.05
CA THR A 168 -5.36 -17.30 5.58
C THR A 168 -5.19 -17.01 4.09
N GLY A 169 -3.98 -17.16 3.57
CA GLY A 169 -3.68 -16.97 2.16
C GLY A 169 -3.53 -15.50 1.76
N ILE A 170 -3.77 -15.20 0.49
CA ILE A 170 -3.59 -13.86 -0.08
C ILE A 170 -4.92 -13.13 -0.12
N VAL A 171 -4.94 -11.90 0.37
CA VAL A 171 -6.13 -11.03 0.37
C VAL A 171 -5.74 -9.61 -0.07
N HIS A 172 -6.52 -9.02 -0.96
CA HIS A 172 -6.37 -7.61 -1.32
C HIS A 172 -7.01 -6.71 -0.26
N THR A 173 -6.24 -5.76 0.25
CA THR A 173 -6.65 -4.84 1.31
C THR A 173 -6.44 -3.40 0.87
N THR A 174 -7.13 -3.01 -0.18
CA THR A 174 -7.11 -1.66 -0.73
C THR A 174 -8.44 -0.97 -0.50
N SER A 175 -8.45 0.34 -0.59
CA SER A 175 -9.71 1.10 -0.67
C SER A 175 -10.47 0.76 -1.94
N GLN A 176 -11.78 0.95 -1.92
CA GLN A 176 -12.60 0.82 -3.12
C GLN A 176 -12.38 1.99 -4.08
N GLY A 177 -12.57 1.72 -5.37
CA GLY A 177 -12.35 2.69 -6.42
C GLY A 177 -10.88 2.82 -6.80
N TYR A 178 -10.64 3.69 -7.75
CA TYR A 178 -9.29 3.97 -8.26
C TYR A 178 -9.20 5.41 -8.75
N SER A 179 -8.00 5.93 -8.85
CA SER A 179 -7.68 7.22 -9.44
C SER A 179 -6.29 7.15 -10.10
N THR A 180 -5.96 8.18 -10.88
CA THR A 180 -4.57 8.42 -11.26
C THR A 180 -3.84 9.21 -10.16
N TRP A 181 -2.51 9.28 -10.23
CA TRP A 181 -1.74 10.16 -9.35
C TRP A 181 -2.10 11.63 -9.55
N TYR A 182 -2.37 12.03 -10.80
CA TYR A 182 -2.81 13.40 -11.13
C TYR A 182 -4.16 13.72 -10.51
N GLU A 183 -5.17 12.86 -10.69
CA GLU A 183 -6.49 13.04 -10.09
C GLU A 183 -6.43 13.09 -8.57
N ALA A 184 -5.66 12.18 -7.96
CA ALA A 184 -5.46 12.15 -6.51
C ALA A 184 -4.84 13.46 -5.98
N ALA A 185 -3.82 13.98 -6.66
CA ALA A 185 -3.19 15.25 -6.29
C ALA A 185 -4.13 16.45 -6.45
N CYS A 186 -4.85 16.54 -7.58
CA CYS A 186 -5.83 17.59 -7.82
C CYS A 186 -6.92 17.60 -6.75
N TYR A 187 -7.50 16.43 -6.48
CA TYR A 187 -8.53 16.29 -5.46
C TYR A 187 -8.01 16.69 -4.07
N PHE A 188 -6.87 16.15 -3.65
CA PHE A 188 -6.29 16.41 -2.35
C PHE A 188 -5.97 17.90 -2.14
N LEU A 189 -5.26 18.52 -3.07
CA LEU A 189 -4.91 19.94 -2.96
C LEU A 189 -6.15 20.85 -3.04
N GLY A 190 -7.16 20.47 -3.83
CA GLY A 190 -8.44 21.14 -3.88
C GLY A 190 -9.18 21.08 -2.53
N GLN A 191 -9.24 19.91 -1.89
CA GLN A 191 -9.83 19.76 -0.55
C GLN A 191 -9.09 20.55 0.54
N MET A 192 -7.78 20.76 0.32
CA MET A 192 -6.93 21.56 1.21
C MET A 192 -7.03 23.06 0.94
N GLU A 193 -7.77 23.48 -0.10
CA GLU A 193 -7.84 24.89 -0.56
C GLU A 193 -6.45 25.49 -0.85
N VAL A 194 -5.47 24.63 -1.25
CA VAL A 194 -4.12 25.08 -1.58
C VAL A 194 -4.04 25.44 -3.05
N PRO A 195 -3.65 26.69 -3.39
CA PRO A 195 -3.42 27.08 -4.79
C PRO A 195 -2.35 26.20 -5.43
N HIS A 196 -2.64 25.65 -6.60
CA HIS A 196 -1.71 24.78 -7.31
C HIS A 196 -1.86 24.88 -8.82
N ARG A 197 -0.82 24.49 -9.55
CA ARG A 197 -0.80 24.37 -11.02
C ARG A 197 -0.27 22.99 -11.40
N LEU A 198 -1.19 22.03 -11.54
CA LEU A 198 -0.86 20.69 -11.95
C LEU A 198 -1.12 20.50 -13.45
N ARG A 199 -0.27 19.70 -14.09
CA ARG A 199 -0.42 19.25 -15.48
C ARG A 199 -0.32 17.74 -15.53
N ALA A 200 -1.23 17.14 -16.28
CA ALA A 200 -1.19 15.71 -16.55
C ALA A 200 0.04 15.35 -17.40
N LEU A 201 0.67 14.22 -17.06
CA LEU A 201 1.75 13.58 -17.83
C LEU A 201 1.31 12.19 -18.23
N TYR A 202 1.39 11.91 -19.51
CA TYR A 202 1.13 10.59 -20.06
C TYR A 202 2.45 9.96 -20.52
N HIS A 203 2.70 8.71 -20.12
CA HIS A 203 3.87 7.93 -20.54
C HIS A 203 3.41 6.82 -21.49
N PRO A 204 3.43 7.04 -22.82
CA PRO A 204 3.04 5.99 -23.74
C PRO A 204 3.94 4.76 -23.56
N GLY A 205 3.36 3.66 -23.13
CA GLY A 205 4.04 2.35 -23.09
C GLY A 205 4.69 1.94 -21.78
N LEU A 206 4.53 2.67 -20.67
CA LEU A 206 4.94 2.18 -19.34
C LEU A 206 3.77 1.51 -18.63
N PRO A 207 3.83 0.19 -18.40
CA PRO A 207 2.79 -0.51 -17.64
C PRO A 207 2.87 -0.14 -16.16
N TYR A 208 1.71 0.04 -15.54
CA TYR A 208 1.57 0.20 -14.09
C TYR A 208 0.45 -0.72 -13.59
N PRO A 209 0.59 -1.30 -12.38
CA PRO A 209 -0.46 -2.15 -11.84
C PRO A 209 -1.81 -1.44 -11.88
N GLY A 210 -2.80 -2.07 -12.52
CA GLY A 210 -4.18 -1.61 -12.50
C GLY A 210 -4.78 -1.71 -11.09
N PRO A 211 -5.98 -1.15 -10.89
CA PRO A 211 -6.65 -1.16 -9.59
C PRO A 211 -6.87 -2.58 -9.09
N GLN A 212 -6.79 -2.77 -7.77
CA GLN A 212 -7.14 -4.01 -7.10
C GLN A 212 -8.51 -3.89 -6.44
N THR A 213 -9.28 -4.98 -6.43
CA THR A 213 -10.48 -5.06 -5.60
C THR A 213 -10.11 -5.60 -4.22
N GLY A 214 -10.34 -4.81 -3.19
CA GLY A 214 -10.24 -5.31 -1.82
C GLY A 214 -11.43 -6.22 -1.49
N GLN A 215 -11.17 -7.44 -1.01
CA GLN A 215 -12.21 -8.39 -0.61
C GLN A 215 -12.64 -8.28 0.86
N LEU A 216 -11.99 -7.47 1.68
CA LEU A 216 -12.48 -7.21 3.02
C LEU A 216 -13.66 -6.23 2.97
N ASN A 217 -14.73 -6.66 2.27
CA ASN A 217 -15.93 -5.88 2.05
C ASN A 217 -16.87 -5.88 3.25
N SER A 218 -17.13 -4.68 3.75
CA SER A 218 -18.53 -4.35 4.05
C SER A 218 -19.17 -3.93 2.72
N PRO A 219 -20.30 -4.50 2.32
CA PRO A 219 -21.02 -4.08 1.12
C PRO A 219 -21.70 -2.75 1.42
N GLU A 220 -21.10 -1.68 1.19
CA GLU A 220 -21.67 -0.34 1.12
C GLU A 220 -20.61 0.70 1.40
N ARG A 221 -20.30 1.44 0.34
CA ARG A 221 -19.87 2.84 0.29
C ARG A 221 -18.65 3.05 -0.60
N GLY A 222 -18.87 3.85 -1.65
CA GLY A 222 -17.82 4.54 -2.40
C GLY A 222 -16.86 5.29 -1.46
N ILE A 223 -15.83 5.99 -1.95
CA ILE A 223 -14.81 6.66 -1.11
C ILE A 223 -15.43 7.05 0.23
N GLY A 224 -15.25 6.17 1.23
CA GLY A 224 -16.07 6.23 2.43
C GLY A 224 -15.72 7.45 3.26
N GLU A 225 -16.66 7.89 4.09
CA GLU A 225 -16.43 8.98 5.07
C GLU A 225 -15.12 8.81 5.86
N GLY A 226 -14.61 7.57 6.02
CA GLY A 226 -13.34 7.27 6.66
C GLY A 226 -12.12 7.73 5.85
N GLU A 227 -12.17 7.70 4.51
CA GLU A 227 -11.08 8.19 3.65
C GLU A 227 -11.09 9.70 3.55
N LEU A 228 -12.27 10.31 3.52
CA LEU A 228 -12.44 11.75 3.70
C LEU A 228 -11.94 12.23 5.06
N LEU A 229 -12.13 11.46 6.13
CA LEU A 229 -11.57 11.71 7.46
C LEU A 229 -10.05 11.57 7.47
N GLY A 230 -9.48 10.63 6.71
CA GLY A 230 -8.02 10.50 6.54
C GLY A 230 -7.40 11.67 5.80
N LEU A 231 -8.03 12.14 4.74
CA LEU A 231 -7.62 13.35 4.04
C LEU A 231 -7.77 14.60 4.93
N ARG A 232 -8.83 14.67 5.75
CA ARG A 232 -9.02 15.74 6.75
C ARG A 232 -8.03 15.67 7.92
N ALA A 233 -7.64 14.47 8.35
CA ALA A 233 -6.61 14.29 9.38
C ALA A 233 -5.22 14.69 8.87
N LEU A 234 -4.93 14.48 7.58
CA LEU A 234 -3.74 15.05 6.91
C LEU A 234 -3.77 16.59 6.91
N ALA A 235 -4.97 17.17 6.79
CA ALA A 235 -5.18 18.61 6.76
C ALA A 235 -4.90 19.32 8.08
N GLY A 236 -4.86 18.60 9.21
CA GLY A 236 -4.61 19.16 10.54
C GLY A 236 -5.19 20.57 10.72
N ARG A 237 -6.50 20.68 11.00
CA ARG A 237 -7.22 21.92 11.29
C ARG A 237 -7.53 22.83 10.09
N CYS A 238 -8.29 22.41 9.13
CA CYS A 238 -9.05 23.30 8.24
C CYS A 238 -10.53 23.31 8.61
N ARG A 239 -11.11 24.50 8.63
CA ARG A 239 -12.47 24.81 9.09
C ARG A 239 -13.57 24.16 8.22
N PRO A 240 -14.77 23.91 8.79
CA PRO A 240 -15.84 23.16 8.13
C PRO A 240 -16.66 24.06 7.22
N HIS A 241 -16.35 24.15 5.93
CA HIS A 241 -17.30 24.63 4.92
C HIS A 241 -16.79 24.25 3.50
N CYS A 242 -17.13 23.07 3.05
CA CYS A 242 -17.39 22.81 1.64
C CYS A 242 -18.20 21.51 1.51
N ARG A 243 -19.49 21.68 1.28
CA ARG A 243 -20.40 20.60 0.90
C ARG A 243 -20.52 20.62 -0.63
N ARG A 244 -20.00 19.62 -1.30
CA ARG A 244 -20.54 19.12 -2.58
C ARG A 244 -20.30 17.63 -2.68
N PRO A 245 -21.31 16.84 -3.03
CA PRO A 245 -21.19 15.39 -3.16
C PRO A 245 -20.55 15.03 -4.49
N TRP A 246 -19.70 14.04 -4.47
CA TRP A 246 -19.25 13.34 -5.67
C TRP A 246 -20.23 12.20 -5.94
N LEU A 247 -20.79 12.20 -7.14
CA LEU A 247 -21.50 11.09 -7.75
C LEU A 247 -20.47 10.10 -8.31
#